data_78a6f233aa02aba76d8faa765a75046c
#
_entry.id   78a6f233aa02aba76d8faa765a75046c
#
_cell.length_a   1.000
_cell.length_b   1.000
_cell.length_c   1.000
_cell.angle_alpha   90.00
_cell.angle_beta   90.00
_cell.angle_gamma   90.00
#
_symmetry.space_group_name_H-M   'P 1'
#
loop_
_entity.id
_entity.type
_entity.pdbx_description
1 polymer ?
#
loop_
_entity_poly.entity_id
_entity_poly.type
_entity_poly.pdbx_seq_one_letter_code
_entity_poly.pdbx_strand_id
1 'polypeptide(L)'
;AQANIETLNKNLIDFKNLFGDKSKRGKLGEEYLEDIVKDCLVEKHYSFQHTLSNGKRVDCLLKFGSTNENIGIDSKFSWENYEKYKQETDENYKKALLKEFEKDVNNHIKAISEKYIVTGETAPLALMFVASEGVFRVIEDISEDFVKKAREKNVIITSPNTMWSFLRTYKLLIQNREMYEQ
;
A
#
# COMPACT_ATOMS: atom_id res chain seq x y z
N ALA A 1 24.74 30.59 -2.21
CA ALA A 1 25.11 29.14 -2.08
C ALA A 1 24.87 28.61 -0.66
N GLN A 2 25.21 29.37 0.39
CA GLN A 2 25.06 28.93 1.80
C GLN A 2 23.59 28.77 2.21
N ALA A 3 22.70 29.69 1.83
CA ALA A 3 21.25 29.62 2.12
C ALA A 3 20.58 28.40 1.51
N ASN A 4 21.03 27.93 0.35
CA ASN A 4 20.49 26.72 -0.28
C ASN A 4 20.91 25.45 0.44
N ILE A 5 22.12 25.40 0.99
CA ILE A 5 22.64 24.25 1.76
C ILE A 5 21.92 24.14 3.11
N GLU A 6 21.69 25.27 3.79
CA GLU A 6 20.92 25.28 5.05
C GLU A 6 19.47 24.86 4.85
N THR A 7 18.82 25.33 3.78
CA THR A 7 17.45 24.92 3.42
C THR A 7 17.38 23.44 3.07
N LEU A 8 18.38 22.94 2.32
CA LEU A 8 18.46 21.50 1.98
C LEU A 8 18.67 20.64 3.21
N ASN A 9 19.55 21.05 4.12
CA ASN A 9 19.80 20.36 5.39
C ASN A 9 18.58 20.36 6.30
N LYS A 10 17.86 21.48 6.39
CA LYS A 10 16.62 21.58 7.15
C LYS A 10 15.54 20.64 6.57
N ASN A 11 15.37 20.66 5.25
CA ASN A 11 14.43 19.76 4.58
C ASN A 11 14.80 18.29 4.76
N LEU A 12 16.09 17.96 4.80
CA LEU A 12 16.59 16.60 5.06
C LEU A 12 16.36 16.17 6.51
N ILE A 13 16.51 17.08 7.47
CA ILE A 13 16.22 16.83 8.89
C ILE A 13 14.71 16.69 9.10
N ASP A 14 13.90 17.56 8.51
CA ASP A 14 12.44 17.48 8.55
C ASP A 14 11.94 16.19 7.89
N PHE A 15 12.53 15.80 6.78
CA PHE A 15 12.28 14.52 6.10
C PHE A 15 12.65 13.32 7.00
N LYS A 16 13.84 13.32 7.62
CA LYS A 16 14.24 12.26 8.56
C LYS A 16 13.33 12.20 9.78
N ASN A 17 12.91 13.33 10.32
CA ASN A 17 12.01 13.40 11.49
C ASN A 17 10.60 12.92 11.14
N LEU A 18 10.10 13.22 9.93
CA LEU A 18 8.85 12.70 9.40
C LEU A 18 8.89 11.18 9.29
N PHE A 19 10.00 10.59 8.85
CA PHE A 19 10.17 9.14 8.75
C PHE A 19 10.55 8.46 10.06
N GLY A 20 10.94 9.19 11.09
CA GLY A 20 11.26 8.67 12.42
C GLY A 20 10.05 8.32 13.27
N ASP A 21 8.88 8.91 13.01
CA ASP A 21 7.65 8.70 13.75
C ASP A 21 6.72 7.72 13.01
N LYS A 22 6.46 6.57 13.63
CA LYS A 22 5.61 5.49 13.06
C LYS A 22 4.20 5.97 12.70
N SER A 23 3.61 6.85 13.53
CA SER A 23 2.28 7.40 13.28
C SER A 23 2.27 8.34 12.07
N LYS A 24 3.28 9.19 11.94
CA LYS A 24 3.44 10.10 10.80
C LYS A 24 3.71 9.36 9.49
N ARG A 25 4.48 8.27 9.54
CA ARG A 25 4.73 7.41 8.36
C ARG A 25 3.47 6.74 7.84
N GLY A 26 2.65 6.19 8.73
CA GLY A 26 1.37 5.61 8.38
C GLY A 26 0.47 6.63 7.68
N LYS A 27 0.36 7.82 8.28
CA LYS A 27 -0.44 8.92 7.72
C LYS A 27 0.07 9.37 6.34
N LEU A 28 1.37 9.53 6.17
CA LEU A 28 1.95 9.88 4.86
C LEU A 28 1.68 8.84 3.78
N GLY A 29 1.74 7.56 4.13
CA GLY A 29 1.39 6.47 3.22
C GLY A 29 -0.07 6.51 2.80
N GLU A 30 -0.98 6.79 3.74
CA GLU A 30 -2.41 6.96 3.46
C GLU A 30 -2.65 8.19 2.57
N GLU A 31 -2.05 9.34 2.87
CA GLU A 31 -2.14 10.56 2.08
C GLU A 31 -1.59 10.36 0.65
N TYR A 32 -0.49 9.63 0.51
CA TYR A 32 0.07 9.31 -0.80
C TYR A 32 -0.85 8.41 -1.63
N LEU A 33 -1.45 7.41 -1.00
CA LEU A 33 -2.48 6.59 -1.65
C LEU A 33 -3.67 7.44 -2.10
N GLU A 34 -4.16 8.32 -1.22
CA GLU A 34 -5.26 9.23 -1.56
C GLU A 34 -4.95 10.10 -2.76
N ASP A 35 -3.76 10.68 -2.83
CA ASP A 35 -3.33 11.52 -3.95
C ASP A 35 -3.32 10.74 -5.26
N ILE A 36 -2.76 9.53 -5.27
CA ILE A 36 -2.75 8.67 -6.45
C ILE A 36 -4.18 8.33 -6.90
N VAL A 37 -5.06 7.97 -5.98
CA VAL A 37 -6.45 7.61 -6.29
C VAL A 37 -7.21 8.80 -6.85
N LYS A 38 -7.09 9.98 -6.23
CA LYS A 38 -7.73 11.23 -6.69
C LYS A 38 -7.25 11.65 -8.08
N ASP A 39 -5.97 11.46 -8.37
CA ASP A 39 -5.41 11.77 -9.69
C ASP A 39 -5.93 10.84 -10.79
N CYS A 40 -6.25 9.60 -10.45
CA CYS A 40 -6.66 8.59 -11.43
C CYS A 40 -8.16 8.44 -11.59
N LEU A 41 -8.96 8.62 -10.54
CA LEU A 41 -10.39 8.29 -10.51
C LEU A 41 -11.24 9.49 -10.10
N VAL A 42 -12.49 9.48 -10.55
CA VAL A 42 -13.51 10.43 -10.07
C VAL A 42 -14.14 9.95 -8.77
N GLU A 43 -14.64 10.86 -7.94
CA GLU A 43 -15.09 10.63 -6.57
C GLU A 43 -16.14 9.51 -6.43
N LYS A 44 -17.02 9.33 -7.42
CA LYS A 44 -18.02 8.24 -7.39
C LYS A 44 -17.43 6.83 -7.41
N HIS A 45 -16.14 6.67 -7.79
CA HIS A 45 -15.47 5.38 -7.94
C HIS A 45 -14.53 5.01 -6.79
N TYR A 46 -14.51 5.78 -5.71
CA TYR A 46 -13.77 5.45 -4.51
C TYR A 46 -14.39 6.03 -3.24
N SER A 47 -14.00 5.48 -2.11
CA SER A 47 -14.34 6.00 -0.78
C SER A 47 -13.16 5.77 0.15
N PHE A 48 -12.67 6.84 0.78
CA PHE A 48 -11.59 6.73 1.77
C PHE A 48 -12.14 6.42 3.15
N GLN A 49 -11.35 5.71 3.95
CA GLN A 49 -11.69 5.37 5.32
C GLN A 49 -13.08 4.74 5.42
N HIS A 50 -13.34 3.77 4.55
CA HIS A 50 -14.63 3.12 4.41
C HIS A 50 -14.80 1.98 5.41
N THR A 51 -15.91 1.96 6.14
CA THR A 51 -16.25 0.86 7.05
C THR A 51 -17.05 -0.21 6.32
N LEU A 52 -16.52 -1.43 6.28
CA LEU A 52 -17.16 -2.59 5.70
C LEU A 52 -18.23 -3.16 6.63
N SER A 53 -19.08 -4.06 6.13
CA SER A 53 -20.17 -4.69 6.90
C SER A 53 -19.68 -5.49 8.11
N ASN A 54 -18.45 -5.99 8.09
CA ASN A 54 -17.81 -6.66 9.21
C ASN A 54 -17.28 -5.70 10.31
N GLY A 55 -17.52 -4.40 10.18
CA GLY A 55 -17.05 -3.35 11.09
C GLY A 55 -15.59 -2.96 10.92
N LYS A 56 -14.88 -3.54 9.96
CA LYS A 56 -13.48 -3.19 9.66
C LYS A 56 -13.42 -1.99 8.72
N ARG A 57 -12.49 -1.09 9.00
CA ARG A 57 -12.28 0.13 8.25
C ARG A 57 -11.08 -0.01 7.33
N VAL A 58 -11.31 0.09 6.02
CA VAL A 58 -10.29 0.04 4.98
C VAL A 58 -9.87 1.45 4.57
N ASP A 59 -8.60 1.66 4.25
CA ASP A 59 -8.08 2.99 3.91
C ASP A 59 -8.72 3.54 2.64
N CYS A 60 -8.90 2.70 1.63
CA CYS A 60 -9.61 3.05 0.40
C CYS A 60 -10.43 1.87 -0.10
N LEU A 61 -11.66 2.12 -0.51
CA LEU A 61 -12.50 1.18 -1.24
C LEU A 61 -12.70 1.68 -2.67
N LEU A 62 -12.28 0.89 -3.65
CA LEU A 62 -12.59 1.14 -5.06
C LEU A 62 -13.97 0.60 -5.37
N LYS A 63 -14.78 1.38 -6.09
CA LYS A 63 -16.17 1.06 -6.43
C LYS A 63 -16.31 0.91 -7.94
N PHE A 64 -16.67 -0.28 -8.41
CA PHE A 64 -16.76 -0.58 -9.83
C PHE A 64 -18.17 -0.56 -10.40
N GLY A 65 -19.19 -0.57 -9.56
CA GLY A 65 -20.59 -0.55 -9.99
C GLY A 65 -21.46 -1.50 -9.18
N SER A 66 -21.12 -2.77 -9.07
CA SER A 66 -21.75 -3.70 -8.12
C SER A 66 -20.88 -3.89 -6.88
N THR A 67 -21.51 -4.24 -5.76
CA THR A 67 -20.81 -4.44 -4.48
C THR A 67 -19.75 -5.55 -4.57
N ASN A 68 -20.03 -6.63 -5.29
CA ASN A 68 -19.10 -7.77 -5.45
C ASN A 68 -17.83 -7.45 -6.25
N GLU A 69 -17.74 -6.25 -6.82
CA GLU A 69 -16.60 -5.79 -7.60
C GLU A 69 -15.78 -4.72 -6.86
N ASN A 70 -16.19 -4.33 -5.66
CA ASN A 70 -15.45 -3.39 -4.84
C ASN A 70 -14.13 -3.99 -4.35
N ILE A 71 -13.07 -3.19 -4.34
CA ILE A 71 -11.73 -3.64 -3.96
C ILE A 71 -11.20 -2.77 -2.83
N GLY A 72 -10.85 -3.39 -1.70
CA GLY A 72 -10.20 -2.72 -0.59
C GLY A 72 -8.70 -2.53 -0.83
N ILE A 73 -8.18 -1.37 -0.46
CA ILE A 73 -6.75 -1.04 -0.46
C ILE A 73 -6.35 -0.62 0.93
N ASP A 74 -5.34 -1.29 1.48
CA ASP A 74 -4.74 -0.95 2.76
C ASP A 74 -3.30 -0.47 2.58
N SER A 75 -2.97 0.69 3.17
CA SER A 75 -1.65 1.32 3.07
C SER A 75 -0.80 1.19 4.33
N LYS A 76 -1.23 0.41 5.30
CA LYS A 76 -0.52 0.23 6.56
C LYS A 76 0.68 -0.68 6.39
N PHE A 77 1.86 -0.07 6.45
CA PHE A 77 3.11 -0.77 6.33
C PHE A 77 4.12 -0.33 7.41
N SER A 78 4.79 -1.31 8.04
CA SER A 78 5.85 -1.04 9.02
C SER A 78 7.21 -0.88 8.33
N TRP A 79 7.81 0.31 8.48
CA TRP A 79 9.13 0.63 7.93
C TRP A 79 10.27 0.36 8.91
N GLU A 80 9.96 0.11 10.16
CA GLU A 80 10.96 0.06 11.24
C GLU A 80 12.03 -1.01 11.00
N ASN A 81 11.62 -2.24 10.73
CA ASN A 81 12.56 -3.32 10.46
C ASN A 81 13.28 -3.16 9.11
N TYR A 82 12.62 -2.54 8.13
CA TYR A 82 13.26 -2.20 6.87
C TYR A 82 14.37 -1.17 7.03
N GLU A 83 14.15 -0.10 7.81
CA GLU A 83 15.18 0.91 8.07
C GLU A 83 16.35 0.33 8.85
N LYS A 84 16.09 -0.46 9.88
CA LYS A 84 17.12 -1.19 10.62
C LYS A 84 17.92 -2.10 9.70
N TYR A 85 17.26 -2.85 8.83
CA TYR A 85 17.89 -3.69 7.82
C TYR A 85 18.82 -2.91 6.89
N LYS A 86 18.39 -1.74 6.40
CA LYS A 86 19.21 -0.91 5.51
C LYS A 86 20.44 -0.31 6.17
N GLN A 87 20.37 -0.02 7.45
CA GLN A 87 21.45 0.58 8.21
C GLN A 87 22.44 -0.46 8.79
N GLU A 88 22.05 -1.73 8.84
CA GLU A 88 22.86 -2.78 9.43
C GLU A 88 23.99 -3.20 8.50
N THR A 89 25.20 -3.30 9.06
CA THR A 89 26.42 -3.73 8.37
C THR A 89 26.85 -5.16 8.72
N ASP A 90 26.43 -5.69 9.88
CA ASP A 90 26.69 -7.07 10.26
C ASP A 90 25.73 -8.02 9.52
N GLU A 91 26.29 -8.94 8.73
CA GLU A 91 25.50 -9.85 7.87
C GLU A 91 24.56 -10.77 8.65
N ASN A 92 24.93 -11.18 9.87
CA ASN A 92 24.09 -12.05 10.71
C ASN A 92 22.89 -11.27 11.26
N TYR A 93 23.12 -10.07 11.75
CA TYR A 93 22.06 -9.16 12.19
C TYR A 93 21.15 -8.74 11.03
N LYS A 94 21.73 -8.49 9.88
CA LYS A 94 20.99 -8.15 8.67
C LYS A 94 20.02 -9.26 8.26
N LYS A 95 20.45 -10.51 8.31
CA LYS A 95 19.59 -11.68 8.04
C LYS A 95 18.47 -11.81 9.07
N ALA A 96 18.74 -11.56 10.35
CA ALA A 96 17.73 -11.58 11.40
C ALA A 96 16.68 -10.48 11.20
N LEU A 97 17.10 -9.26 10.85
CA LEU A 97 16.21 -8.15 10.54
C LEU A 97 15.35 -8.41 9.31
N LEU A 98 15.91 -9.06 8.29
CA LEU A 98 15.16 -9.45 7.10
C LEU A 98 14.06 -10.46 7.42
N LYS A 99 14.31 -11.42 8.32
CA LYS A 99 13.30 -12.37 8.80
C LYS A 99 12.17 -11.69 9.58
N GLU A 100 12.52 -10.73 10.45
CA GLU A 100 11.52 -9.95 11.18
C GLU A 100 10.67 -9.09 10.21
N PHE A 101 11.29 -8.49 9.22
CA PHE A 101 10.61 -7.76 8.16
C PHE A 101 9.65 -8.67 7.36
N GLU A 102 10.10 -9.85 6.96
CA GLU A 102 9.27 -10.86 6.29
C GLU A 102 8.06 -11.25 7.14
N LYS A 103 8.25 -11.45 8.43
CA LYS A 103 7.18 -11.75 9.39
C LYS A 103 6.17 -10.62 9.48
N ASP A 104 6.62 -9.36 9.54
CA ASP A 104 5.75 -8.19 9.57
C ASP A 104 4.88 -8.11 8.31
N VAL A 105 5.49 -8.30 7.14
CA VAL A 105 4.75 -8.28 5.86
C VAL A 105 3.75 -9.42 5.77
N ASN A 106 4.12 -10.63 6.21
CA ASN A 106 3.20 -11.78 6.27
C ASN A 106 1.98 -11.50 7.18
N ASN A 107 2.21 -10.87 8.33
CA ASN A 107 1.15 -10.50 9.26
C ASN A 107 0.20 -9.46 8.63
N HIS A 108 0.75 -8.48 7.88
CA HIS A 108 -0.06 -7.52 7.14
C HIS A 108 -0.91 -8.17 6.04
N ILE A 109 -0.32 -9.07 5.26
CA ILE A 109 -1.04 -9.81 4.21
C ILE A 109 -2.19 -10.61 4.81
N LYS A 110 -1.94 -11.34 5.90
CA LYS A 110 -2.96 -12.09 6.62
C LYS A 110 -4.08 -11.19 7.13
N ALA A 111 -3.73 -10.08 7.75
CA ALA A 111 -4.70 -9.13 8.29
C ALA A 111 -5.57 -8.51 7.18
N ILE A 112 -4.99 -8.14 6.05
CA ILE A 112 -5.71 -7.60 4.89
C ILE A 112 -6.68 -8.64 4.33
N SER A 113 -6.23 -9.87 4.13
CA SER A 113 -7.05 -10.97 3.64
C SER A 113 -8.26 -11.24 4.52
N GLU A 114 -8.07 -11.25 5.84
CA GLU A 114 -9.14 -11.54 6.82
C GLU A 114 -10.12 -10.37 7.01
N LYS A 115 -9.66 -9.12 6.88
CA LYS A 115 -10.44 -7.93 7.21
C LYS A 115 -11.16 -7.29 6.02
N TYR A 116 -10.56 -7.31 4.84
CA TYR A 116 -10.96 -6.48 3.71
C TYR A 116 -11.44 -7.24 2.48
N ILE A 117 -11.52 -8.56 2.58
CA ILE A 117 -12.18 -9.42 1.60
C ILE A 117 -13.45 -9.96 2.25
N VAL A 118 -14.60 -9.44 1.84
CA VAL A 118 -15.90 -9.76 2.43
C VAL A 118 -16.83 -10.27 1.34
N THR A 119 -17.20 -11.55 1.45
CA THR A 119 -18.11 -12.19 0.48
C THR A 119 -19.43 -11.43 0.37
N GLY A 120 -19.84 -11.11 -0.84
CA GLY A 120 -21.07 -10.37 -1.11
C GLY A 120 -20.92 -8.83 -1.03
N GLU A 121 -19.76 -8.31 -0.59
CA GLU A 121 -19.50 -6.87 -0.46
C GLU A 121 -18.27 -6.43 -1.25
N THR A 122 -17.26 -7.28 -1.36
CA THR A 122 -16.04 -6.99 -2.14
C THR A 122 -15.79 -8.06 -3.19
N ALA A 123 -14.96 -7.74 -4.17
CA ALA A 123 -14.31 -8.74 -5.01
C ALA A 123 -13.46 -9.69 -4.13
N PRO A 124 -13.16 -10.91 -4.60
CA PRO A 124 -12.36 -11.87 -3.83
C PRO A 124 -10.86 -11.54 -3.86
N LEU A 125 -10.53 -10.27 -3.73
CA LEU A 125 -9.15 -9.78 -3.66
C LEU A 125 -9.08 -8.44 -2.92
N ALA A 126 -7.91 -8.14 -2.37
CA ALA A 126 -7.58 -6.84 -1.79
C ALA A 126 -6.16 -6.42 -2.18
N LEU A 127 -5.87 -5.14 -2.11
CA LEU A 127 -4.56 -4.60 -2.43
C LEU A 127 -3.84 -4.15 -1.16
N MET A 128 -2.54 -4.45 -1.08
CA MET A 128 -1.64 -3.90 -0.09
C MET A 128 -0.77 -2.83 -0.76
N PHE A 129 -0.97 -1.57 -0.38
CA PHE A 129 -0.19 -0.45 -0.89
C PHE A 129 1.07 -0.25 -0.07
N VAL A 130 2.23 -0.39 -0.71
CA VAL A 130 3.54 -0.11 -0.15
C VAL A 130 3.99 1.26 -0.70
N ALA A 131 4.03 2.28 0.15
CA ALA A 131 4.25 3.68 -0.25
C ALA A 131 5.70 4.00 -0.67
N SER A 132 6.49 3.00 -1.00
CA SER A 132 7.89 3.14 -1.43
C SER A 132 8.28 2.06 -2.42
N GLU A 133 8.83 2.46 -3.55
CA GLU A 133 9.40 1.54 -4.53
C GLU A 133 10.57 0.74 -3.95
N GLY A 134 11.39 1.35 -3.09
CA GLY A 134 12.53 0.68 -2.45
C GLY A 134 12.09 -0.46 -1.52
N VAL A 135 11.08 -0.21 -0.69
CA VAL A 135 10.49 -1.24 0.21
C VAL A 135 9.83 -2.35 -0.60
N PHE A 136 9.06 -1.99 -1.62
CA PHE A 136 8.42 -2.94 -2.53
C PHE A 136 9.45 -3.88 -3.18
N ARG A 137 10.57 -3.34 -3.63
CA ARG A 137 11.67 -4.12 -4.22
C ARG A 137 12.29 -5.10 -3.24
N VAL A 138 12.48 -4.70 -1.98
CA VAL A 138 12.96 -5.61 -0.93
C VAL A 138 11.96 -6.73 -0.66
N ILE A 139 10.66 -6.44 -0.67
CA ILE A 139 9.61 -7.45 -0.54
C ILE A 139 9.69 -8.48 -1.68
N GLU A 140 9.89 -8.05 -2.92
CA GLU A 140 10.08 -8.94 -4.06
C GLU A 140 11.34 -9.82 -3.91
N ASP A 141 12.41 -9.25 -3.35
CA ASP A 141 13.72 -9.92 -3.20
C ASP A 141 13.78 -10.89 -2.00
N ILE A 142 12.85 -10.82 -1.04
CA ILE A 142 12.82 -11.71 0.15
C ILE A 142 12.78 -13.19 -0.27
N SER A 143 11.87 -13.55 -1.16
CA SER A 143 11.83 -14.84 -1.84
C SER A 143 10.92 -14.76 -3.07
N GLU A 144 11.21 -15.55 -4.10
CA GLU A 144 10.34 -15.69 -5.27
C GLU A 144 8.92 -16.17 -4.89
N ASP A 145 8.82 -16.93 -3.80
CA ASP A 145 7.55 -17.46 -3.31
C ASP A 145 6.73 -16.45 -2.49
N PHE A 146 7.33 -15.36 -2.04
CA PHE A 146 6.67 -14.44 -1.11
C PHE A 146 5.45 -13.75 -1.74
N VAL A 147 5.64 -13.17 -2.91
CA VAL A 147 4.55 -12.53 -3.70
C VAL A 147 3.50 -13.56 -4.11
N LYS A 148 3.92 -14.78 -4.44
CA LYS A 148 3.02 -15.90 -4.74
C LYS A 148 2.15 -16.28 -3.56
N LYS A 149 2.73 -16.41 -2.36
CA LYS A 149 1.98 -16.68 -1.12
C LYS A 149 0.96 -15.59 -0.79
N ALA A 150 1.30 -14.32 -1.05
CA ALA A 150 0.34 -13.22 -0.93
C ALA A 150 -0.86 -13.42 -1.88
N ARG A 151 -0.61 -13.76 -3.14
CA ARG A 151 -1.66 -14.05 -4.13
C ARG A 151 -2.53 -15.24 -3.75
N GLU A 152 -1.97 -16.27 -3.12
CA GLU A 152 -2.74 -17.41 -2.59
C GLU A 152 -3.72 -17.00 -1.50
N LYS A 153 -3.46 -15.90 -0.79
CA LYS A 153 -4.37 -15.25 0.15
C LYS A 153 -5.25 -14.18 -0.49
N ASN A 154 -5.23 -14.06 -1.81
CA ASN A 154 -5.93 -13.05 -2.58
C ASN A 154 -5.54 -11.60 -2.24
N VAL A 155 -4.30 -11.39 -1.83
CA VAL A 155 -3.71 -10.08 -1.60
C VAL A 155 -2.67 -9.77 -2.66
N ILE A 156 -2.83 -8.65 -3.36
CA ILE A 156 -1.89 -8.15 -4.35
C ILE A 156 -1.08 -7.02 -3.73
N ILE A 157 0.24 -7.20 -3.66
CA ILE A 157 1.15 -6.19 -3.16
C ILE A 157 1.45 -5.20 -4.28
N THR A 158 1.29 -3.91 -4.01
CA THR A 158 1.50 -2.83 -4.97
C THR A 158 2.49 -1.79 -4.45
N SER A 159 3.24 -1.20 -5.36
CA SER A 159 4.06 0.00 -5.15
C SER A 159 3.32 1.25 -5.66
N PRO A 160 3.83 2.47 -5.48
CA PRO A 160 3.27 3.65 -6.11
C PRO A 160 3.12 3.52 -7.63
N ASN A 161 4.12 3.02 -8.34
CA ASN A 161 4.08 2.82 -9.80
C ASN A 161 3.07 1.76 -10.22
N THR A 162 3.07 0.60 -9.56
CA THR A 162 2.13 -0.48 -9.89
C THR A 162 0.70 -0.11 -9.51
N MET A 163 0.49 0.62 -8.43
CA MET A 163 -0.82 1.15 -8.05
C MET A 163 -1.35 2.12 -9.11
N TRP A 164 -0.52 3.04 -9.56
CA TRP A 164 -0.90 4.00 -10.60
C TRP A 164 -1.29 3.28 -11.90
N SER A 165 -0.51 2.28 -12.33
CA SER A 165 -0.81 1.45 -13.50
C SER A 165 -2.11 0.66 -13.34
N PHE A 166 -2.34 0.09 -12.18
CA PHE A 166 -3.58 -0.61 -11.84
C PHE A 166 -4.79 0.32 -11.94
N LEU A 167 -4.73 1.50 -11.33
CA LEU A 167 -5.83 2.46 -11.33
C LEU A 167 -6.13 3.02 -12.73
N ARG A 168 -5.13 3.19 -13.57
CA ARG A 168 -5.32 3.56 -14.98
C ARG A 168 -6.07 2.49 -15.75
N THR A 169 -5.72 1.24 -15.57
CA THR A 169 -6.42 0.09 -16.16
C THR A 169 -7.85 -0.01 -15.62
N TYR A 170 -8.02 0.15 -14.33
CA TYR A 170 -9.32 0.15 -13.66
C TYR A 170 -10.24 1.26 -14.20
N LYS A 171 -9.72 2.47 -14.41
CA LYS A 171 -10.44 3.57 -15.05
C LYS A 171 -10.94 3.22 -16.46
N LEU A 172 -10.09 2.59 -17.28
CA LEU A 172 -10.48 2.17 -18.62
C LEU A 172 -11.61 1.15 -18.60
N LEU A 173 -11.58 0.19 -17.66
CA LEU A 173 -12.65 -0.79 -17.49
C LEU A 173 -13.98 -0.14 -17.09
N ILE A 174 -13.94 0.83 -16.18
CA ILE A 174 -15.12 1.61 -15.78
C ILE A 174 -15.71 2.36 -16.98
N GLN A 175 -14.88 3.08 -17.72
CA GLN A 175 -15.31 3.86 -18.88
C GLN A 175 -15.92 2.97 -19.95
N ASN A 176 -15.35 1.83 -20.24
CA ASN A 176 -15.90 0.86 -21.18
C ASN A 176 -17.28 0.39 -20.73
N ARG A 177 -17.43 0.03 -19.45
CA ARG A 177 -18.71 -0.41 -18.91
C ARG A 177 -19.79 0.65 -19.02
N GLU A 178 -19.50 1.90 -18.63
CA GLU A 178 -20.44 3.01 -18.72
C GLU A 178 -20.91 3.28 -20.16
N MET A 179 -20.08 3.00 -21.17
CA MET A 179 -20.48 3.12 -22.59
C MET A 179 -21.45 2.02 -23.03
N TYR A 180 -21.37 0.82 -22.46
CA TYR A 180 -22.29 -0.27 -22.81
C TYR A 180 -23.62 -0.23 -22.06
N GLU A 181 -23.70 0.50 -20.96
CA GLU A 181 -24.92 0.67 -20.17
C GLU A 181 -25.81 1.85 -20.65
N GLN A 182 -25.34 2.65 -21.63
CA GLN A 182 -26.08 3.71 -22.31
C GLN A 182 -26.80 3.20 -23.56
#